data_3be8c84193a40d46ab76dcb09e83c7e5
#
_entry.id   3be8c84193a40d46ab76dcb09e83c7e5
#
_cell.length_a   1.000
_cell.length_b   1.000
_cell.length_c   1.000
_cell.angle_alpha   90.00
_cell.angle_beta   90.00
_cell.angle_gamma   90.00
#
_symmetry.space_group_name_H-M   'P 1'
#
loop_
_entity.id
_entity.type
_entity.pdbx_description
1 polymer ?
#
loop_
_entity_poly.entity_id
_entity_poly.type
_entity_poly.pdbx_seq_one_letter_code
_entity_poly.pdbx_strand_id
1 'polypeptide(L)'
;RLSPDGPSFQFAGELPFWEYSRGMGGMGLPGDLSSQSRFVRAAFACLNAQSGDDELSSVSQFFHILGAVEQQRGLCRLPDGQYEITLYSGCMNADRGVYYYRTYDNSQLTAVDMHREKLDGAELVAYPLREKMEIFREN
;
A
#
# COMPACT_ATOMS: atom_id res chain seq x y z
N ARG A 1 7.43 -21.50 -9.27
CA ARG A 1 7.19 -20.07 -9.49
C ARG A 1 5.83 -19.73 -8.91
N LEU A 2 5.76 -18.82 -7.91
CA LEU A 2 4.50 -18.32 -7.39
C LEU A 2 3.79 -17.52 -8.50
N SER A 3 2.50 -17.83 -8.71
CA SER A 3 1.63 -17.10 -9.64
C SER A 3 0.38 -16.68 -8.87
N PRO A 4 -0.23 -15.52 -9.19
CA PRO A 4 -1.51 -15.10 -8.59
C PRO A 4 -2.62 -16.15 -8.81
N ASP A 5 -2.53 -16.87 -9.91
CA ASP A 5 -3.48 -17.92 -10.27
C ASP A 5 -2.83 -19.30 -10.15
N GLY A 6 -3.45 -20.17 -9.42
CA GLY A 6 -2.96 -21.52 -9.21
C GLY A 6 -4.05 -22.46 -8.64
N PRO A 7 -3.80 -23.78 -8.63
CA PRO A 7 -4.76 -24.73 -8.10
C PRO A 7 -4.97 -24.54 -6.60
N SER A 8 -6.20 -24.77 -6.14
CA SER A 8 -6.52 -24.76 -4.73
C SER A 8 -6.11 -26.05 -4.02
N PHE A 9 -5.78 -25.95 -2.74
CA PHE A 9 -5.65 -27.11 -1.86
C PHE A 9 -7.04 -27.57 -1.42
N GLN A 10 -7.30 -28.87 -1.59
CA GLN A 10 -8.52 -29.49 -1.12
C GLN A 10 -8.30 -30.03 0.30
N PHE A 11 -8.92 -29.43 1.32
CA PHE A 11 -8.78 -29.84 2.71
C PHE A 11 -9.56 -31.11 3.06
N ALA A 12 -10.70 -31.34 2.37
CA ALA A 12 -11.58 -32.45 2.63
C ALA A 12 -12.26 -32.88 1.32
N GLY A 13 -12.07 -34.14 0.95
CA GLY A 13 -12.58 -34.68 -0.30
C GLY A 13 -14.12 -34.76 -0.42
N GLU A 14 -14.83 -34.57 0.70
CA GLU A 14 -16.30 -34.68 0.74
C GLU A 14 -17.01 -33.30 0.67
N LEU A 15 -16.27 -32.20 0.77
CA LEU A 15 -16.87 -30.88 0.70
C LEU A 15 -16.85 -30.36 -0.75
N PRO A 16 -17.99 -29.87 -1.28
CA PRO A 16 -18.08 -29.39 -2.66
C PRO A 16 -17.43 -27.99 -2.80
N PHE A 17 -16.15 -27.89 -2.51
CA PHE A 17 -15.40 -26.69 -2.80
C PHE A 17 -15.03 -26.62 -4.27
N TRP A 18 -14.99 -25.41 -4.81
CA TRP A 18 -14.43 -25.19 -6.12
C TRP A 18 -12.94 -25.59 -6.11
N GLU A 19 -12.53 -26.39 -7.09
CA GLU A 19 -11.13 -26.82 -7.22
C GLU A 19 -10.18 -25.66 -7.49
N TYR A 20 -10.70 -24.53 -7.91
CA TYR A 20 -9.93 -23.36 -8.32
C TYR A 20 -10.59 -22.07 -7.83
N SER A 21 -9.76 -21.17 -7.26
CA SER A 21 -10.12 -19.80 -6.98
C SER A 21 -9.00 -18.88 -7.46
N ARG A 22 -9.36 -17.78 -8.14
CA ARG A 22 -8.38 -16.79 -8.59
C ARG A 22 -7.61 -16.23 -7.41
N GLY A 23 -6.30 -16.05 -7.59
CA GLY A 23 -5.41 -15.59 -6.52
C GLY A 23 -4.81 -16.70 -5.65
N MET A 24 -5.22 -17.95 -5.80
CA MET A 24 -4.70 -19.08 -5.00
C MET A 24 -3.23 -19.40 -5.26
N GLY A 25 -2.66 -18.96 -6.38
CA GLY A 25 -1.23 -19.06 -6.64
C GLY A 25 -0.35 -18.33 -5.63
N GLY A 26 -0.94 -17.40 -4.85
CA GLY A 26 -0.29 -16.70 -3.75
C GLY A 26 -0.30 -17.43 -2.40
N MET A 27 -0.82 -18.66 -2.29
CA MET A 27 -0.93 -19.37 -1.00
C MET A 27 0.39 -19.60 -0.27
N GLY A 28 1.52 -19.59 -0.95
CA GLY A 28 2.85 -19.69 -0.34
C GLY A 28 3.44 -18.37 0.13
N LEU A 29 2.74 -17.25 -0.03
CA LEU A 29 3.22 -15.95 0.45
C LEU A 29 3.14 -15.89 1.98
N PRO A 30 4.21 -15.39 2.65
CA PRO A 30 4.21 -15.26 4.10
C PRO A 30 3.17 -14.23 4.54
N GLY A 31 2.38 -14.55 5.56
CA GLY A 31 1.27 -13.73 6.06
C GLY A 31 1.56 -12.92 7.32
N ASP A 32 2.73 -13.14 7.96
CA ASP A 32 3.07 -12.42 9.18
C ASP A 32 3.53 -10.98 8.92
N LEU A 33 3.73 -10.21 9.99
CA LEU A 33 4.02 -8.76 9.93
C LEU A 33 5.51 -8.44 10.00
N SER A 34 6.40 -9.44 9.97
CA SER A 34 7.84 -9.20 9.97
C SER A 34 8.28 -8.44 8.72
N SER A 35 9.40 -7.74 8.83
CA SER A 35 9.98 -6.98 7.71
C SER A 35 10.25 -7.87 6.50
N GLN A 36 10.72 -9.11 6.72
CA GLN A 36 10.98 -10.07 5.65
C GLN A 36 9.70 -10.48 4.93
N SER A 37 8.67 -10.83 5.68
CA SER A 37 7.38 -11.22 5.10
C SER A 37 6.70 -10.09 4.35
N ARG A 38 6.74 -8.89 4.90
CA ARG A 38 6.24 -7.68 4.23
C ARG A 38 7.01 -7.38 2.94
N PHE A 39 8.35 -7.52 2.97
CA PHE A 39 9.17 -7.37 1.77
C PHE A 39 8.77 -8.37 0.67
N VAL A 40 8.62 -9.65 1.02
CA VAL A 40 8.23 -10.68 0.06
C VAL A 40 6.85 -10.38 -0.57
N ARG A 41 5.88 -9.95 0.25
CA ARG A 41 4.55 -9.56 -0.25
C ARG A 41 4.61 -8.33 -1.15
N ALA A 42 5.37 -7.30 -0.76
CA ALA A 42 5.54 -6.10 -1.57
C ALA A 42 6.20 -6.42 -2.91
N ALA A 43 7.28 -7.20 -2.90
CA ALA A 43 7.97 -7.63 -4.11
C ALA A 43 7.07 -8.44 -5.04
N PHE A 44 6.30 -9.39 -4.49
CA PHE A 44 5.33 -10.15 -5.26
C PHE A 44 4.26 -9.24 -5.89
N ALA A 45 3.70 -8.30 -5.11
CA ALA A 45 2.71 -7.37 -5.61
C ALA A 45 3.29 -6.47 -6.72
N CYS A 46 4.48 -5.89 -6.52
CA CYS A 46 5.15 -5.06 -7.54
C CYS A 46 5.43 -5.81 -8.85
N LEU A 47 5.84 -7.08 -8.76
CA LEU A 47 6.19 -7.89 -9.94
C LEU A 47 4.96 -8.34 -10.75
N ASN A 48 3.79 -8.35 -10.15
CA ASN A 48 2.56 -8.84 -10.78
C ASN A 48 1.50 -7.75 -10.98
N ALA A 49 1.62 -6.61 -10.31
CA ALA A 49 0.69 -5.50 -10.46
C ALA A 49 0.81 -4.86 -11.84
N GLN A 50 -0.30 -4.35 -12.32
CA GLN A 50 -0.38 -3.56 -13.56
C GLN A 50 -1.05 -2.23 -13.25
N SER A 51 -0.47 -1.15 -13.75
CA SER A 51 -1.06 0.18 -13.70
C SER A 51 -1.71 0.54 -15.02
N GLY A 52 -2.53 1.59 -15.03
CA GLY A 52 -2.96 2.24 -16.27
C GLY A 52 -1.86 3.13 -16.85
N ASP A 53 -2.17 3.74 -18.00
CA ASP A 53 -1.21 4.55 -18.77
C ASP A 53 -1.11 6.00 -18.26
N ASP A 54 -2.00 6.42 -17.37
CA ASP A 54 -2.01 7.77 -16.81
C ASP A 54 -1.42 7.84 -15.40
N GLU A 55 -1.06 9.06 -14.98
CA GLU A 55 -0.45 9.31 -13.68
C GLU A 55 -1.34 8.90 -12.50
N LEU A 56 -2.63 9.24 -12.57
CA LEU A 56 -3.54 8.98 -11.45
C LEU A 56 -3.76 7.49 -11.23
N SER A 57 -3.92 6.71 -12.31
CA SER A 57 -4.02 5.25 -12.20
C SER A 57 -2.72 4.63 -11.72
N SER A 58 -1.56 5.12 -12.15
CA SER A 58 -0.25 4.64 -11.67
C SER A 58 -0.03 4.96 -10.19
N VAL A 59 -0.33 6.18 -9.76
CA VAL A 59 -0.26 6.59 -8.34
C VAL A 59 -1.23 5.77 -7.50
N SER A 60 -2.48 5.61 -7.95
CA SER A 60 -3.47 4.78 -7.25
C SER A 60 -2.99 3.33 -7.09
N GLN A 61 -2.48 2.72 -8.16
CA GLN A 61 -1.93 1.36 -8.11
C GLN A 61 -0.75 1.23 -7.14
N PHE A 62 0.13 2.23 -7.10
CA PHE A 62 1.25 2.25 -6.17
C PHE A 62 0.76 2.22 -4.70
N PHE A 63 -0.26 3.00 -4.37
CA PHE A 63 -0.84 2.97 -3.03
C PHE A 63 -1.59 1.68 -2.70
N HIS A 64 -2.15 0.98 -3.68
CA HIS A 64 -2.67 -0.38 -3.48
C HIS A 64 -1.57 -1.38 -3.14
N ILE A 65 -0.42 -1.29 -3.80
CA ILE A 65 0.75 -2.14 -3.49
C ILE A 65 1.23 -1.88 -2.05
N LEU A 66 1.37 -0.62 -1.66
CA LEU A 66 1.76 -0.26 -0.29
C LEU A 66 0.72 -0.73 0.75
N GLY A 67 -0.56 -0.65 0.41
CA GLY A 67 -1.66 -1.13 1.26
C GLY A 67 -1.56 -2.62 1.60
N ALA A 68 -0.99 -3.44 0.70
CA ALA A 68 -0.77 -4.86 0.95
C ALA A 68 0.23 -5.17 2.09
N VAL A 69 1.00 -4.17 2.53
CA VAL A 69 2.03 -4.30 3.56
C VAL A 69 1.87 -3.30 4.71
N GLU A 70 0.73 -2.64 4.79
CA GLU A 70 0.40 -1.77 5.91
C GLU A 70 0.31 -2.54 7.23
N GLN A 71 0.79 -1.90 8.29
CA GLN A 71 0.60 -2.38 9.66
C GLN A 71 -0.56 -1.63 10.31
N GLN A 72 -1.59 -2.38 10.67
CA GLN A 72 -2.78 -1.86 11.32
C GLN A 72 -2.60 -1.79 12.84
N ARG A 73 -3.22 -0.80 13.46
CA ARG A 73 -3.21 -0.64 14.92
C ARG A 73 -3.80 -1.87 15.60
N GLY A 74 -3.09 -2.39 16.57
CA GLY A 74 -3.51 -3.54 17.38
C GLY A 74 -2.85 -4.86 16.98
N LEU A 75 -2.24 -4.98 15.81
CA LEU A 75 -1.65 -6.24 15.33
C LEU A 75 -0.22 -6.47 15.85
N CYS A 76 0.54 -5.42 16.11
CA CYS A 76 1.92 -5.50 16.58
C CYS A 76 2.09 -4.59 17.80
N ARG A 77 2.15 -5.20 19.00
CA ARG A 77 2.28 -4.47 20.26
C ARG A 77 3.75 -4.33 20.65
N LEU A 78 4.15 -3.12 20.98
CA LEU A 78 5.48 -2.81 21.49
C LEU A 78 5.59 -3.04 23.01
N PRO A 79 6.80 -3.20 23.57
CA PRO A 79 7.01 -3.43 24.99
C PRO A 79 6.47 -2.31 25.90
N ASP A 80 6.40 -1.08 25.41
CA ASP A 80 5.86 0.09 26.09
C ASP A 80 4.32 0.18 26.06
N GLY A 81 3.66 -0.81 25.43
CA GLY A 81 2.22 -0.89 25.30
C GLY A 81 1.64 -0.16 24.09
N GLN A 82 2.46 0.56 23.33
CA GLN A 82 2.06 1.16 22.06
C GLN A 82 1.92 0.11 20.96
N TYR A 83 1.43 0.52 19.79
CA TYR A 83 1.32 -0.34 18.62
C TYR A 83 2.21 0.17 17.48
N GLU A 84 2.90 -0.75 16.85
CA GLU A 84 3.56 -0.47 15.58
C GLU A 84 2.51 -0.32 14.49
N ILE A 85 2.51 0.81 13.80
CA ILE A 85 1.57 1.13 12.72
C ILE A 85 2.31 1.78 11.56
N THR A 86 1.75 1.72 10.37
CA THR A 86 2.21 2.51 9.22
C THR A 86 1.79 3.97 9.42
N LEU A 87 2.72 4.84 9.80
CA LEU A 87 2.41 6.25 10.10
C LEU A 87 1.96 7.00 8.84
N TYR A 88 2.64 6.77 7.72
CA TYR A 88 2.30 7.33 6.42
C TYR A 88 2.83 6.44 5.30
N SER A 89 2.27 6.61 4.12
CA SER A 89 2.76 6.01 2.86
C SER A 89 3.02 7.13 1.87
N GLY A 90 4.12 7.04 1.13
CA GLY A 90 4.51 8.06 0.15
C GLY A 90 4.92 7.46 -1.18
N CYS A 91 4.68 8.21 -2.24
CA CYS A 91 5.02 7.90 -3.62
C CYS A 91 5.59 9.15 -4.29
N MET A 92 6.63 9.00 -5.09
CA MET A 92 7.22 10.10 -5.83
C MET A 92 7.11 9.83 -7.33
N ASN A 93 6.47 10.75 -8.06
CA ASN A 93 6.58 10.83 -9.50
C ASN A 93 7.81 11.67 -9.84
N ALA A 94 8.93 11.00 -10.13
CA ALA A 94 10.20 11.67 -10.38
C ALA A 94 10.19 12.47 -11.69
N ASP A 95 9.46 12.02 -12.71
CA ASP A 95 9.38 12.70 -14.01
C ASP A 95 8.66 14.05 -13.91
N ARG A 96 7.68 14.15 -13.01
CA ARG A 96 6.89 15.36 -12.81
C ARG A 96 7.28 16.15 -11.56
N GLY A 97 8.15 15.61 -10.72
CA GLY A 97 8.55 16.27 -9.47
C GLY A 97 7.41 16.40 -8.48
N VAL A 98 6.50 15.42 -8.41
CA VAL A 98 5.35 15.45 -7.51
C VAL A 98 5.48 14.35 -6.47
N TYR A 99 5.40 14.73 -5.20
CA TYR A 99 5.36 13.81 -4.07
C TYR A 99 3.92 13.63 -3.60
N TYR A 100 3.44 12.38 -3.56
CA TYR A 100 2.13 11.99 -3.07
C TYR A 100 2.26 11.28 -1.73
N TYR A 101 1.36 11.54 -0.80
CA TYR A 101 1.31 10.82 0.46
C TYR A 101 -0.11 10.67 0.99
N ARG A 102 -0.27 9.70 1.89
CA ARG A 102 -1.41 9.56 2.79
C ARG A 102 -0.91 9.21 4.18
N THR A 103 -1.66 9.55 5.21
CA THR A 103 -1.36 9.18 6.60
C THR A 103 -2.25 8.04 7.06
N TYR A 104 -1.94 7.47 8.23
CA TYR A 104 -2.75 6.41 8.81
C TYR A 104 -4.20 6.85 9.06
N ASP A 105 -4.38 8.05 9.60
CA ASP A 105 -5.70 8.60 9.95
C ASP A 105 -6.40 9.31 8.78
N ASN A 106 -5.70 9.52 7.65
CA ASN A 106 -6.25 10.11 6.45
C ASN A 106 -5.82 9.36 5.19
N SER A 107 -6.73 8.57 4.64
CA SER A 107 -6.52 7.79 3.42
C SER A 107 -6.57 8.62 2.12
N GLN A 108 -6.98 9.88 2.18
CA GLN A 108 -7.00 10.77 1.03
C GLN A 108 -5.58 11.12 0.62
N LEU A 109 -5.32 11.06 -0.69
CA LEU A 109 -4.02 11.44 -1.22
C LEU A 109 -3.83 12.94 -1.17
N THR A 110 -2.66 13.34 -0.67
CA THR A 110 -2.17 14.72 -0.71
C THR A 110 -0.96 14.76 -1.63
N ALA A 111 -0.85 15.80 -2.44
CA ALA A 111 0.25 15.99 -3.38
C ALA A 111 1.02 17.27 -3.05
N VAL A 112 2.35 17.22 -3.18
CA VAL A 112 3.25 18.36 -3.14
C VAL A 112 4.00 18.39 -4.46
N ASP A 113 3.78 19.44 -5.25
CA ASP A 113 4.44 19.68 -6.54
C ASP A 113 5.65 20.59 -6.32
N MET A 114 6.85 20.05 -6.48
CA MET A 114 8.09 20.79 -6.28
C MET A 114 8.24 21.98 -7.22
N HIS A 115 7.63 21.92 -8.41
CA HIS A 115 7.73 23.01 -9.41
C HIS A 115 6.85 24.21 -9.08
N ARG A 116 5.99 24.09 -8.07
CA ARG A 116 5.25 25.23 -7.51
C ARG A 116 6.03 25.96 -6.41
N GLU A 117 7.19 25.41 -6.04
CA GLU A 117 8.03 25.99 -5.01
C GLU A 117 9.24 26.72 -5.61
N LYS A 118 9.80 27.61 -4.83
CA LYS A 118 11.02 28.32 -5.19
C LYS A 118 12.24 27.42 -4.93
N LEU A 119 12.62 26.59 -5.91
CA LEU A 119 13.66 25.56 -5.76
C LEU A 119 15.06 26.12 -5.47
N ASP A 120 15.34 27.36 -5.81
CA ASP A 120 16.58 28.09 -5.53
C ASP A 120 16.50 28.94 -4.25
N GLY A 121 15.43 28.80 -3.47
CA GLY A 121 15.23 29.48 -2.20
C GLY A 121 16.21 29.02 -1.13
N ALA A 122 16.67 29.94 -0.28
CA ALA A 122 17.55 29.62 0.86
C ALA A 122 16.79 29.05 2.07
N GLU A 123 15.48 29.19 2.12
CA GLU A 123 14.66 28.77 3.24
C GLU A 123 14.00 27.41 2.99
N LEU A 124 13.93 26.62 4.07
CA LEU A 124 13.22 25.33 4.04
C LEU A 124 11.70 25.57 3.97
N VAL A 125 11.06 25.00 2.96
CA VAL A 125 9.60 24.95 2.87
C VAL A 125 9.11 23.69 3.55
N ALA A 126 8.23 23.82 4.54
CA ALA A 126 7.67 22.69 5.28
C ALA A 126 6.14 22.72 5.24
N TYR A 127 5.55 21.54 5.04
CA TYR A 127 4.10 21.34 5.05
C TYR A 127 3.70 20.46 6.24
N PRO A 128 2.71 20.85 7.04
CA PRO A 128 2.16 19.97 8.06
C PRO A 128 1.47 18.76 7.40
N LEU A 129 1.60 17.59 8.01
CA LEU A 129 0.88 16.40 7.54
C LEU A 129 -0.63 16.61 7.65
N ARG A 130 -1.35 16.20 6.62
CA ARG A 130 -2.81 16.18 6.62
C ARG A 130 -3.31 14.89 7.27
N GLU A 131 -3.61 14.97 8.56
CA GLU A 131 -4.06 13.81 9.33
C GLU A 131 -5.58 13.69 9.41
N LYS A 132 -6.30 14.79 9.18
CA LYS A 132 -7.75 14.80 9.26
C LYS A 132 -8.39 14.41 7.93
N MET A 133 -9.08 13.27 7.93
CA MET A 133 -9.86 12.81 6.79
C MET A 133 -11.14 13.62 6.63
N GLU A 134 -11.47 13.99 5.39
CA GLU A 134 -12.73 14.59 5.00
C GLU A 134 -13.58 13.53 4.28
N ILE A 135 -14.84 13.41 4.69
CA ILE A 135 -15.77 12.46 4.10
C ILE A 135 -16.74 13.22 3.20
N PHE A 136 -16.71 12.92 1.90
CA PHE A 136 -17.72 13.41 0.97
C PHE A 136 -19.02 12.67 1.23
N ARG A 137 -20.10 13.42 1.41
CA ARG A 137 -21.46 12.89 1.53
C ARG A 137 -22.22 13.19 0.25
N GLU A 138 -22.85 12.18 -0.32
CA GLU A 138 -23.61 12.30 -1.57
C GLU A 138 -25.12 12.56 -1.33
N ASN A 139 -25.55 12.60 -0.07
CA ASN A 139 -26.93 12.84 0.36
C ASN A 139 -27.02 13.94 1.40
#